data_266b03b242cfe03e35f21fd8f5fcc749
#
_entry.id   266b03b242cfe03e35f21fd8f5fcc749
#
_cell.length_a   1.000
_cell.length_b   1.000
_cell.length_c   1.000
_cell.angle_alpha   90.00
_cell.angle_beta   90.00
_cell.angle_gamma   90.00
#
_symmetry.space_group_name_H-M   'P 1'
#
loop_
_entity.id
_entity.type
_entity.pdbx_description
1 polymer ?
#
loop_
_entity_poly.entity_id
_entity_poly.type
_entity_poly.pdbx_seq_one_letter_code
_entity_poly.pdbx_strand_id
1 'polypeptide(L)'
;MAVGKNKRLTKGGKKGAKKKIVDPFSKKDWYDVKAPAMFNIRNLGKTLVTRTQGTKIASDGLKGRVFEVSLADLQNDEVAFRKFKLITEDVQGKNCLTNFHGMDLTRDKMCSMVKKWQTMIEAHVDVKTTDGYLHPSLLCWIH
;
A
#
# COMPACT_ATOMS: atom_id res chain seq x y z
N MET A 1 -63.52 31.63 -32.86
CA MET A 1 -62.43 31.92 -31.91
C MET A 1 -61.77 30.60 -31.42
N ALA A 2 -60.69 30.19 -32.03
CA ALA A 2 -59.98 29.00 -31.64
C ALA A 2 -58.80 29.40 -30.78
N VAL A 3 -58.86 29.13 -29.48
CA VAL A 3 -57.76 29.37 -28.59
C VAL A 3 -56.88 28.13 -28.64
N GLY A 4 -55.81 28.21 -29.42
CA GLY A 4 -54.78 27.19 -29.48
C GLY A 4 -54.07 27.12 -28.15
N LYS A 5 -54.33 26.10 -27.34
CA LYS A 5 -53.48 25.78 -26.19
C LYS A 5 -52.16 25.30 -26.70
N ASN A 6 -51.12 26.14 -26.55
CA ASN A 6 -49.73 25.73 -26.71
C ASN A 6 -49.46 24.59 -25.74
N LYS A 7 -49.52 23.36 -26.25
CA LYS A 7 -49.08 22.20 -25.51
C LYS A 7 -47.59 22.33 -25.35
N ARG A 8 -47.11 22.71 -24.14
CA ARG A 8 -45.71 22.67 -23.77
C ARG A 8 -45.20 21.28 -24.07
N LEU A 9 -44.38 21.16 -25.09
CA LEU A 9 -43.59 19.96 -25.31
C LEU A 9 -42.74 19.74 -24.05
N THR A 10 -43.22 18.90 -23.15
CA THR A 10 -42.38 18.37 -22.10
C THR A 10 -41.22 17.73 -22.80
N LYS A 11 -40.04 18.35 -22.69
CA LYS A 11 -38.78 17.72 -23.09
C LYS A 11 -38.83 16.29 -22.50
N GLY A 12 -39.00 15.32 -23.40
CA GLY A 12 -38.99 13.90 -23.02
C GLY A 12 -37.81 13.71 -22.12
N GLY A 13 -38.05 13.27 -20.87
CA GLY A 13 -37.01 13.10 -19.91
C GLY A 13 -35.88 12.33 -20.61
N LYS A 14 -34.70 12.91 -20.69
CA LYS A 14 -33.50 12.16 -21.07
C LYS A 14 -33.56 10.94 -20.19
N LYS A 15 -33.97 9.78 -20.72
CA LYS A 15 -33.65 8.49 -20.13
C LYS A 15 -32.18 8.58 -19.85
N GLY A 16 -31.83 8.76 -18.57
CA GLY A 16 -30.46 8.99 -18.18
C GLY A 16 -29.61 7.96 -18.91
N ALA A 17 -28.73 8.43 -19.79
CA ALA A 17 -27.84 7.55 -20.50
C ALA A 17 -27.22 6.70 -19.38
N LYS A 18 -27.52 5.39 -19.38
CA LYS A 18 -26.93 4.46 -18.43
C LYS A 18 -25.44 4.71 -18.54
N LYS A 19 -24.85 5.32 -17.49
CA LYS A 19 -23.41 5.54 -17.45
C LYS A 19 -22.80 4.20 -17.72
N LYS A 20 -22.08 4.05 -18.83
CA LYS A 20 -21.36 2.83 -19.13
C LYS A 20 -20.48 2.58 -17.93
N ILE A 21 -20.69 1.46 -17.23
CA ILE A 21 -19.85 1.02 -16.13
C ILE A 21 -18.52 0.67 -16.79
N VAL A 22 -17.53 1.55 -16.61
CA VAL A 22 -16.17 1.30 -17.08
C VAL A 22 -15.50 0.47 -15.99
N ASP A 23 -14.99 -0.71 -16.37
CA ASP A 23 -14.19 -1.54 -15.47
C ASP A 23 -12.88 -0.81 -15.14
N PRO A 24 -12.64 -0.41 -13.87
CA PRO A 24 -11.42 0.31 -13.52
C PRO A 24 -10.16 -0.58 -13.64
N PHE A 25 -10.29 -1.90 -13.55
CA PHE A 25 -9.18 -2.84 -13.68
C PHE A 25 -8.62 -2.95 -15.09
N SER A 26 -9.40 -2.63 -16.13
CA SER A 26 -8.92 -2.63 -17.53
C SER A 26 -7.85 -1.58 -17.81
N LYS A 27 -7.78 -0.54 -16.96
CA LYS A 27 -6.83 0.58 -17.08
C LYS A 27 -5.66 0.47 -16.10
N LYS A 28 -5.47 -0.67 -15.46
CA LYS A 28 -4.40 -0.87 -14.48
C LYS A 28 -3.35 -1.83 -15.01
N ASP A 29 -2.12 -1.59 -14.58
CA ASP A 29 -0.97 -2.44 -14.86
C ASP A 29 -0.38 -3.00 -13.58
N TRP A 30 0.26 -4.16 -13.70
CA TRP A 30 0.99 -4.81 -12.63
C TRP A 30 2.46 -4.40 -12.64
N TYR A 31 2.98 -4.09 -11.46
CA TYR A 31 4.39 -3.79 -11.23
C TYR A 31 4.96 -4.75 -10.22
N ASP A 32 6.19 -5.19 -10.44
CA ASP A 32 6.89 -6.05 -9.50
C ASP A 32 7.51 -5.23 -8.37
N VAL A 33 7.37 -5.71 -7.16
CA VAL A 33 7.95 -5.09 -5.97
C VAL A 33 9.24 -5.83 -5.62
N LYS A 34 10.35 -5.10 -5.55
CA LYS A 34 11.67 -5.63 -5.26
C LYS A 34 12.15 -5.16 -3.90
N ALA A 35 12.65 -6.09 -3.10
CA ALA A 35 13.28 -5.80 -1.82
C ALA A 35 14.68 -5.19 -1.99
N PRO A 36 15.23 -4.51 -0.97
CA PRO A 36 16.62 -4.09 -0.97
C PRO A 36 17.61 -5.23 -1.17
N ALA A 37 18.81 -4.91 -1.65
CA ALA A 37 19.83 -5.93 -1.98
C ALA A 37 20.34 -6.72 -0.77
N MET A 38 20.15 -6.22 0.45
CA MET A 38 20.54 -6.90 1.68
C MET A 38 19.73 -8.16 2.01
N PHE A 39 18.56 -8.31 1.39
CA PHE A 39 17.71 -9.49 1.59
C PHE A 39 17.98 -10.54 0.51
N ASN A 40 17.95 -11.81 0.89
CA ASN A 40 18.21 -12.93 -0.03
C ASN A 40 17.12 -13.07 -1.08
N ILE A 41 15.86 -12.92 -0.70
CA ILE A 41 14.71 -12.95 -1.59
C ILE A 41 14.34 -11.52 -1.94
N ARG A 42 14.60 -11.14 -3.19
CA ARG A 42 14.32 -9.78 -3.66
C ARG A 42 12.92 -9.58 -4.23
N ASN A 43 12.32 -10.62 -4.74
CA ASN A 43 10.98 -10.53 -5.33
C ASN A 43 9.90 -10.72 -4.26
N LEU A 44 9.23 -9.64 -3.89
CA LEU A 44 8.18 -9.65 -2.86
C LEU A 44 6.81 -10.02 -3.41
N GLY A 45 6.51 -9.58 -4.62
CA GLY A 45 5.20 -9.74 -5.22
C GLY A 45 4.90 -8.69 -6.26
N LYS A 46 3.62 -8.47 -6.50
CA LYS A 46 3.15 -7.51 -7.51
C LYS A 46 2.17 -6.53 -6.91
N THR A 47 2.19 -5.32 -7.41
CA THR A 47 1.23 -4.29 -7.05
C THR A 47 0.54 -3.72 -8.29
N LEU A 48 -0.71 -3.32 -8.12
CA LEU A 48 -1.54 -2.80 -9.19
C LEU A 48 -1.58 -1.28 -9.14
N VAL A 49 -1.41 -0.64 -10.27
CA VAL A 49 -1.48 0.82 -10.38
C VAL A 49 -2.19 1.22 -11.67
N THR A 50 -2.85 2.36 -11.65
CA THR A 50 -3.47 2.94 -12.85
C THR A 50 -2.40 3.36 -13.84
N ARG A 51 -2.58 3.00 -15.12
CA ARG A 51 -1.68 3.43 -16.21
C ARG A 51 -1.53 4.94 -16.24
N THR A 52 -0.41 5.40 -16.75
CA THR A 52 -0.19 6.83 -17.00
C THR A 52 -1.26 7.37 -17.93
N GLN A 53 -1.98 8.39 -17.49
CA GLN A 53 -2.99 9.08 -18.26
C GLN A 53 -2.81 10.60 -18.12
N GLY A 54 -2.42 11.27 -19.19
CA GLY A 54 -2.19 12.71 -19.19
C GLY A 54 -1.16 13.13 -18.14
N THR A 55 -1.58 13.93 -17.17
CA THR A 55 -0.72 14.44 -16.10
C THR A 55 -0.50 13.44 -14.95
N LYS A 56 -1.30 12.39 -14.86
CA LYS A 56 -1.16 11.35 -13.83
C LYS A 56 -0.17 10.29 -14.28
N ILE A 57 1.02 10.31 -13.68
CA ILE A 57 2.09 9.37 -13.97
C ILE A 57 1.96 8.16 -13.05
N ALA A 58 2.09 6.96 -13.59
CA ALA A 58 1.96 5.71 -12.82
C ALA A 58 3.02 5.60 -11.73
N SER A 59 4.25 6.04 -11.98
CA SER A 59 5.34 6.03 -11.01
C SER A 59 5.05 6.89 -9.78
N ASP A 60 4.38 8.02 -9.95
CA ASP A 60 4.01 8.89 -8.82
C ASP A 60 2.97 8.22 -7.92
N GLY A 61 2.10 7.41 -8.49
CA GLY A 61 1.13 6.60 -7.73
C GLY A 61 1.75 5.42 -6.99
N LEU A 62 2.95 4.98 -7.38
CA LEU A 62 3.69 3.89 -6.75
C LEU A 62 4.63 4.37 -5.65
N LYS A 63 5.23 5.54 -5.82
CA LYS A 63 6.13 6.13 -4.83
C LYS A 63 5.40 6.40 -3.52
N GLY A 64 6.04 6.07 -2.42
CA GLY A 64 5.47 6.23 -1.09
C GLY A 64 4.56 5.10 -0.61
N ARG A 65 4.31 4.08 -1.43
CA ARG A 65 3.61 2.88 -0.96
C ARG A 65 4.46 2.11 0.03
N VAL A 66 3.86 1.71 1.13
CA VAL A 66 4.50 0.90 2.17
C VAL A 66 3.97 -0.52 2.09
N PHE A 67 4.89 -1.47 1.99
CA PHE A 67 4.56 -2.90 1.96
C PHE A 67 5.02 -3.54 3.26
N GLU A 68 4.12 -4.31 3.87
CA GLU A 68 4.45 -5.10 5.05
C GLU A 68 4.79 -6.52 4.65
N VAL A 69 5.99 -6.95 5.00
CA VAL A 69 6.53 -8.26 4.63
C VAL A 69 7.11 -8.95 5.84
N SER A 70 6.83 -10.24 6.00
CA SER A 70 7.44 -11.06 7.04
C SER A 70 8.93 -11.30 6.77
N LEU A 71 9.74 -11.32 7.80
CA LEU A 71 11.17 -11.67 7.66
C LEU A 71 11.38 -13.07 7.09
N ALA A 72 10.50 -14.01 7.40
CA ALA A 72 10.56 -15.36 6.82
C ALA A 72 10.48 -15.35 5.29
N ASP A 73 9.64 -14.46 4.71
CA ASP A 73 9.51 -14.32 3.26
C ASP A 73 10.73 -13.64 2.62
N LEU A 74 11.47 -12.85 3.38
CA LEU A 74 12.65 -12.13 2.88
C LEU A 74 13.95 -12.95 2.94
N GLN A 75 14.10 -13.79 3.95
CA GLN A 75 15.35 -14.50 4.21
C GLN A 75 15.19 -16.01 4.43
N ASN A 76 14.01 -16.59 4.20
CA ASN A 76 13.69 -17.97 4.55
C ASN A 76 14.04 -18.32 6.02
N ASP A 77 13.87 -17.34 6.88
CA ASP A 77 14.14 -17.47 8.31
C ASP A 77 12.92 -17.99 9.06
N GLU A 78 13.13 -18.67 10.19
CA GLU A 78 12.04 -19.15 11.04
C GLU A 78 11.32 -18.03 11.80
N VAL A 79 11.89 -16.82 11.82
CA VAL A 79 11.38 -15.66 12.56
C VAL A 79 10.29 -14.96 11.79
N ALA A 80 9.14 -15.62 11.62
CA ALA A 80 8.00 -15.09 10.89
C ALA A 80 7.26 -13.94 11.61
N PHE A 81 7.47 -13.79 12.91
CA PHE A 81 6.78 -12.78 13.72
C PHE A 81 7.35 -11.36 13.56
N ARG A 82 8.49 -11.19 12.90
CA ARG A 82 9.04 -9.88 12.57
C ARG A 82 8.47 -9.42 11.23
N LYS A 83 7.85 -8.26 11.26
CA LYS A 83 7.22 -7.65 10.08
C LYS A 83 8.02 -6.41 9.70
N PHE A 84 8.58 -6.41 8.51
CA PHE A 84 9.27 -5.26 7.96
C PHE A 84 8.33 -4.42 7.11
N LYS A 85 8.47 -3.12 7.23
CA LYS A 85 7.81 -2.13 6.38
C LYS A 85 8.82 -1.64 5.36
N LEU A 86 8.48 -1.81 4.08
CA LEU A 86 9.31 -1.40 2.96
C LEU A 86 8.57 -0.32 2.17
N ILE A 87 9.17 0.84 2.04
CA ILE A 87 8.61 1.95 1.28
C ILE A 87 9.18 1.99 -0.13
N THR A 88 8.33 2.23 -1.12
CA THR A 88 8.76 2.41 -2.51
C THR A 88 9.40 3.77 -2.68
N GLU A 89 10.67 3.80 -3.04
CA GLU A 89 11.43 5.03 -3.29
C GLU A 89 11.55 5.36 -4.78
N ASP A 90 11.77 4.34 -5.60
CA ASP A 90 11.97 4.51 -7.04
C ASP A 90 11.27 3.43 -7.85
N VAL A 91 10.99 3.74 -9.09
CA VAL A 91 10.38 2.84 -10.06
C VAL A 91 11.24 2.79 -11.31
N GLN A 92 11.75 1.61 -11.62
CA GLN A 92 12.56 1.37 -12.81
C GLN A 92 11.86 0.38 -13.73
N GLY A 93 11.37 0.86 -14.86
CA GLY A 93 10.58 0.05 -15.79
C GLY A 93 9.31 -0.48 -15.14
N LYS A 94 9.20 -1.77 -14.97
CA LYS A 94 8.09 -2.46 -14.28
C LYS A 94 8.45 -2.88 -12.83
N ASN A 95 9.59 -2.47 -12.31
CA ASN A 95 10.07 -2.82 -10.98
C ASN A 95 9.95 -1.63 -10.03
N CYS A 96 9.33 -1.86 -8.88
CA CYS A 96 9.31 -0.90 -7.78
C CYS A 96 10.46 -1.23 -6.84
N LEU A 97 11.40 -0.30 -6.69
CA LEU A 97 12.52 -0.43 -5.76
C LEU A 97 12.07 0.09 -4.40
N THR A 98 12.23 -0.74 -3.40
CA THR A 98 11.85 -0.41 -2.02
C THR A 98 13.07 -0.25 -1.14
N ASN A 99 12.87 0.47 -0.02
CA ASN A 99 13.86 0.63 1.02
C ASN A 99 13.23 0.33 2.38
N PHE A 100 14.05 0.01 3.35
CA PHE A 100 13.60 -0.24 4.71
C PHE A 100 12.99 1.03 5.31
N HIS A 101 11.78 0.92 5.84
CA HIS A 101 11.08 2.04 6.47
C HIS A 101 10.88 1.82 7.97
N GLY A 102 10.61 0.61 8.39
CA GLY A 102 10.39 0.28 9.79
C GLY A 102 10.24 -1.22 10.03
N MET A 103 10.16 -1.58 11.29
CA MET A 103 9.97 -2.94 11.75
C MET A 103 8.89 -2.95 12.83
N ASP A 104 8.09 -4.01 12.84
CA ASP A 104 7.03 -4.19 13.82
C ASP A 104 6.89 -5.67 14.17
N LEU A 105 6.25 -5.95 15.30
CA LEU A 105 5.91 -7.30 15.70
C LEU A 105 4.54 -7.67 15.17
N THR A 106 4.37 -8.90 14.69
CA THR A 106 3.05 -9.36 14.24
C THR A 106 2.07 -9.45 15.41
N ARG A 107 0.79 -9.18 15.13
CA ARG A 107 -0.25 -9.16 16.17
C ARG A 107 -0.46 -10.52 16.82
N ASP A 108 -0.37 -11.61 16.07
CA ASP A 108 -0.51 -12.97 16.58
C ASP A 108 0.56 -13.29 17.65
N LYS A 109 1.81 -12.92 17.40
CA LYS A 109 2.91 -13.09 18.37
C LYS A 109 2.70 -12.21 19.59
N MET A 110 2.32 -10.97 19.40
CA MET A 110 2.03 -10.05 20.51
C MET A 110 0.90 -10.60 21.40
N CYS A 111 -0.19 -11.07 20.80
CA CYS A 111 -1.32 -11.65 21.54
C CYS A 111 -0.93 -12.95 22.25
N SER A 112 -0.05 -13.76 21.68
CA SER A 112 0.41 -14.99 22.29
C SER A 112 1.32 -14.75 23.50
N MET A 113 2.04 -13.62 23.51
CA MET A 113 2.94 -13.25 24.62
C MET A 113 2.19 -12.61 25.79
N VAL A 114 1.03 -11.98 25.53
CA VAL A 114 0.23 -11.33 26.59
C VAL A 114 -0.40 -12.42 27.46
N LYS A 115 -0.08 -12.43 28.75
CA LYS A 115 -0.63 -13.34 29.74
C LYS A 115 -1.12 -12.56 30.96
N LYS A 116 -2.09 -13.14 31.67
CA LYS A 116 -2.61 -12.59 32.93
C LYS A 116 -1.46 -12.48 33.96
N TRP A 117 -1.45 -11.38 34.70
CA TRP A 117 -0.47 -11.06 35.76
C TRP A 117 0.98 -10.85 35.29
N GLN A 118 1.22 -10.67 34.01
CA GLN A 118 2.52 -10.29 33.48
C GLN A 118 2.51 -8.84 32.98
N THR A 119 3.60 -8.14 33.27
CA THR A 119 3.81 -6.76 32.81
C THR A 119 4.46 -6.76 31.43
N MET A 120 3.96 -5.92 30.55
CA MET A 120 4.52 -5.70 29.20
C MET A 120 5.19 -4.32 29.16
N ILE A 121 6.42 -4.28 28.69
CA ILE A 121 7.16 -3.04 28.46
C ILE A 121 7.32 -2.87 26.96
N GLU A 122 6.96 -1.68 26.48
CA GLU A 122 7.08 -1.28 25.08
C GLU A 122 7.99 -0.05 25.00
N ALA A 123 8.95 -0.07 24.09
CA ALA A 123 9.83 1.06 23.83
C ALA A 123 9.73 1.46 22.36
N HIS A 124 9.47 2.73 22.13
CA HIS A 124 9.49 3.35 20.81
C HIS A 124 10.78 4.16 20.67
N VAL A 125 11.51 3.92 19.62
CA VAL A 125 12.75 4.66 19.33
C VAL A 125 12.70 5.14 17.89
N ASP A 126 12.79 6.45 17.72
CA ASP A 126 12.95 7.08 16.42
C ASP A 126 14.44 7.40 16.21
N VAL A 127 15.05 6.72 15.25
CA VAL A 127 16.46 6.91 14.93
C VAL A 127 16.56 7.74 13.66
N LYS A 128 17.21 8.90 13.77
CA LYS A 128 17.57 9.73 12.62
C LYS A 128 19.04 9.48 12.28
N THR A 129 19.26 8.98 11.07
CA THR A 129 20.62 8.78 10.56
C THR A 129 21.26 10.11 10.15
N THR A 130 22.58 10.11 10.00
CA THR A 130 23.33 11.29 9.50
C THR A 130 22.91 11.69 8.10
N ASP A 131 22.39 10.76 7.30
CA ASP A 131 21.89 10.98 5.95
C ASP A 131 20.47 11.59 5.91
N GLY A 132 19.85 11.80 7.08
CA GLY A 132 18.54 12.42 7.22
C GLY A 132 17.36 11.48 7.17
N TYR A 133 17.57 10.17 7.06
CA TYR A 133 16.50 9.17 7.12
C TYR A 133 16.03 8.93 8.55
N LEU A 134 14.72 8.85 8.73
CA LEU A 134 14.09 8.51 10.00
C LEU A 134 13.67 7.05 9.98
N HIS A 135 14.19 6.26 10.91
CA HIS A 135 13.84 4.86 11.09
C HIS A 135 13.10 4.65 12.42
N PRO A 136 11.76 4.55 12.41
CA PRO A 136 11.02 4.18 13.61
C PRO A 136 11.24 2.70 13.92
N SER A 137 11.65 2.42 15.14
CA SER A 137 11.81 1.05 15.64
C SER A 137 10.92 0.83 16.85
N LEU A 138 10.13 -0.23 16.82
CA LEU A 138 9.31 -0.67 17.93
C LEU A 138 9.95 -1.89 18.58
N LEU A 139 10.29 -1.77 19.85
CA LEU A 139 10.76 -2.88 20.67
C LEU A 139 9.72 -3.19 21.73
N CYS A 140 9.16 -4.38 21.67
CA CYS A 140 8.22 -4.88 22.66
C CYS A 140 8.86 -6.02 23.46
N TRP A 141 8.92 -5.86 24.77
CA TRP A 141 9.44 -6.86 25.69
C TRP A 141 8.37 -7.24 26.71
N ILE A 142 8.23 -8.52 26.94
CA ILE A 142 7.38 -9.06 28.01
C ILE A 142 8.30 -9.70 29.05
N HIS A 143 8.09 -9.28 30.27
CA HIS A 143 8.83 -9.80 31.40
C HIS A 143 7.88 -10.53 32.36
#